data_af40e4199c4e7f67983f525fe8320bed
#
_entry.id   af40e4199c4e7f67983f525fe8320bed
#
_cell.length_a   1.000
_cell.length_b   1.000
_cell.length_c   1.000
_cell.angle_alpha   90.00
_cell.angle_beta   90.00
_cell.angle_gamma   90.00
#
_symmetry.space_group_name_H-M   'P 1'
#
loop_
_entity.id
_entity.type
_entity.pdbx_description
1 polymer ?
#
loop_
_entity_poly.entity_id
_entity_poly.type
_entity_poly.pdbx_seq_one_letter_code
_entity_poly.pdbx_strand_id
1 'polypeptide(L)'
;MRLDKLLANMGYGSRKEVKKLLKDGVVKIDGTPVKDAKVHVNVEEQEVMIHGEVVEYKEFVYLMMHKPQGVISATEDDNHETVIDLLELEDAIFDPFPVGRLDIDTEGFLLITNDGKLSHQLLSPKKHV
;
A
#
# COMPACT_ATOMS: atom_id res chain seq x y z
N MET A 1 -3.50 14.36 -6.15
CA MET A 1 -4.25 13.12 -5.83
C MET A 1 -5.61 13.49 -5.26
N ARG A 2 -6.65 12.82 -5.66
CA ARG A 2 -7.99 13.03 -5.08
C ARG A 2 -8.01 12.59 -3.63
N LEU A 3 -8.72 13.35 -2.80
CA LEU A 3 -8.82 13.10 -1.37
C LEU A 3 -9.43 11.71 -1.07
N ASP A 4 -10.49 11.32 -1.76
CA ASP A 4 -11.12 10.02 -1.57
C ASP A 4 -10.16 8.86 -1.87
N LYS A 5 -9.35 9.00 -2.92
CA LYS A 5 -8.34 8.01 -3.28
C LYS A 5 -7.25 7.92 -2.22
N LEU A 6 -6.78 9.06 -1.73
CA LEU A 6 -5.78 9.12 -0.67
C LEU A 6 -6.25 8.36 0.57
N LEU A 7 -7.45 8.67 1.05
CA LEU A 7 -7.98 8.06 2.27
C LEU A 7 -8.24 6.56 2.09
N ALA A 8 -8.75 6.14 0.94
CA ALA A 8 -8.95 4.72 0.66
C ALA A 8 -7.62 3.98 0.59
N ASN A 9 -6.60 4.57 -0.05
CA ASN A 9 -5.27 3.97 -0.15
C ASN A 9 -4.58 3.87 1.21
N MET A 10 -4.90 4.78 2.14
CA MET A 10 -4.32 4.77 3.48
C MET A 10 -5.11 3.89 4.46
N GLY A 11 -6.09 3.13 3.97
CA GLY A 11 -6.78 2.12 4.77
C GLY A 11 -7.97 2.64 5.57
N TYR A 12 -8.50 3.81 5.25
CA TYR A 12 -9.64 4.38 5.98
C TYR A 12 -11.00 3.87 5.47
N GLY A 13 -11.01 2.91 4.58
CA GLY A 13 -12.19 2.25 4.10
C GLY A 13 -12.36 2.29 2.59
N SER A 14 -13.47 1.78 2.10
CA SER A 14 -13.84 1.86 0.69
C SER A 14 -14.14 3.33 0.32
N ARG A 15 -14.24 3.62 -0.98
CA ARG A 15 -14.62 4.98 -1.42
C ARG A 15 -15.97 5.42 -0.85
N LYS A 16 -16.90 4.48 -0.70
CA LYS A 16 -18.23 4.76 -0.10
C LYS A 16 -18.10 5.11 1.38
N GLU A 17 -17.29 4.35 2.12
CA GLU A 17 -17.05 4.61 3.54
C GLU A 17 -16.30 5.93 3.75
N VAL A 18 -15.34 6.24 2.89
CA VAL A 18 -14.59 7.50 2.91
C VAL A 18 -15.53 8.69 2.66
N LYS A 19 -16.46 8.58 1.72
CA LYS A 19 -17.46 9.64 1.46
C LYS A 19 -18.31 9.92 2.70
N LYS A 20 -18.65 8.89 3.46
CA LYS A 20 -19.39 9.04 4.71
C LYS A 20 -18.55 9.79 5.74
N LEU A 21 -17.28 9.45 5.89
CA LEU A 21 -16.37 10.15 6.80
C LEU A 21 -16.25 11.63 6.44
N LEU A 22 -16.19 11.95 5.16
CA LEU A 22 -16.14 13.33 4.69
C LEU A 22 -17.41 14.10 5.04
N LYS A 23 -18.57 13.48 4.88
CA LYS A 23 -19.85 14.09 5.27
C LYS A 23 -19.93 14.36 6.76
N ASP A 24 -19.34 13.49 7.57
CA ASP A 24 -19.34 13.62 9.02
C ASP A 24 -18.41 14.74 9.53
N GLY A 25 -17.64 15.37 8.64
CA GLY A 25 -16.81 16.53 8.98
C GLY A 25 -15.55 16.19 9.75
N VAL A 26 -15.13 14.93 9.75
CA VAL A 26 -13.97 14.48 10.53
C VAL A 26 -12.65 14.59 9.77
N VAL A 27 -12.71 14.96 8.49
CA VAL A 27 -11.51 15.11 7.63
C VAL A 27 -11.18 16.59 7.47
N LYS A 28 -9.92 16.93 7.71
CA LYS A 28 -9.42 18.30 7.58
C LYS A 28 -8.19 18.36 6.70
N ILE A 29 -8.08 19.40 5.90
CA ILE A 29 -6.86 19.73 5.15
C ILE A 29 -6.35 21.06 5.69
N ASP A 30 -5.12 21.05 6.21
CA ASP A 30 -4.49 22.24 6.83
C ASP A 30 -5.40 22.88 7.88
N GLY A 31 -6.09 22.07 8.67
CA GLY A 31 -6.97 22.52 9.74
C GLY A 31 -8.38 22.90 9.31
N THR A 32 -8.69 22.91 8.01
CA THR A 32 -10.01 23.26 7.48
C THR A 32 -10.81 22.01 7.14
N PRO A 33 -12.02 21.84 7.68
CA PRO A 33 -12.87 20.70 7.33
C PRO A 33 -13.20 20.67 5.84
N VAL A 34 -13.11 19.49 5.23
CA VAL A 34 -13.39 19.26 3.82
C VAL A 34 -14.42 18.14 3.69
N LYS A 35 -15.47 18.39 2.93
CA LYS A 35 -16.56 17.43 2.71
C LYS A 35 -16.61 16.88 1.29
N ASP A 36 -15.90 17.51 0.34
CA ASP A 36 -15.87 17.10 -1.06
C ASP A 36 -14.81 16.05 -1.30
N ALA A 37 -15.25 14.85 -1.69
CA ALA A 37 -14.38 13.70 -1.97
C ALA A 37 -13.47 13.93 -3.19
N LYS A 38 -13.85 14.83 -4.08
CA LYS A 38 -13.15 15.07 -5.34
C LYS A 38 -12.04 16.11 -5.25
N VAL A 39 -11.88 16.74 -4.09
CA VAL A 39 -10.82 17.72 -3.87
C VAL A 39 -9.46 17.09 -4.11
N HIS A 40 -8.60 17.80 -4.82
CA HIS A 40 -7.21 17.37 -5.02
C HIS A 40 -6.34 17.84 -3.85
N VAL A 41 -5.46 16.97 -3.39
CA VAL A 41 -4.55 17.23 -2.29
C VAL A 41 -3.12 17.07 -2.78
N ASN A 42 -2.27 18.02 -2.43
CA ASN A 42 -0.83 17.88 -2.58
C ASN A 42 -0.27 17.32 -1.27
N VAL A 43 0.01 16.02 -1.27
CA VAL A 43 0.43 15.30 -0.05
C VAL A 43 1.79 15.73 0.50
N GLU A 44 2.59 16.43 -0.31
CA GLU A 44 3.89 16.95 0.11
C GLU A 44 3.79 18.30 0.81
N GLU A 45 2.77 19.12 0.47
CA GLU A 45 2.61 20.49 0.95
C GLU A 45 1.46 20.65 1.92
N GLN A 46 0.47 19.78 1.87
CA GLN A 46 -0.74 19.88 2.68
C GLN A 46 -0.82 18.76 3.69
N GLU A 47 -1.28 19.09 4.89
CA GLU A 47 -1.51 18.11 5.94
C GLU A 47 -2.97 17.68 5.93
N VAL A 48 -3.20 16.37 5.83
CA VAL A 48 -4.54 15.79 5.92
C VAL A 48 -4.68 15.14 7.30
N MET A 49 -5.77 15.46 7.99
CA MET A 49 -6.10 14.87 9.29
C MET A 49 -7.46 14.19 9.22
N ILE A 50 -7.59 13.09 9.93
CA ILE A 50 -8.86 12.40 10.13
C ILE A 50 -9.01 12.04 11.60
N HIS A 51 -10.13 12.40 12.20
CA HIS A 51 -10.37 12.22 13.64
C HIS A 51 -9.26 12.81 14.52
N GLY A 52 -8.62 13.89 14.08
CA GLY A 52 -7.52 14.50 14.80
C GLY A 52 -6.15 13.86 14.60
N GLU A 53 -6.06 12.80 13.81
CA GLU A 53 -4.81 12.12 13.50
C GLU A 53 -4.31 12.50 12.11
N VAL A 54 -3.00 12.69 11.97
CA VAL A 54 -2.37 13.02 10.69
C VAL A 54 -2.33 11.78 9.80
N VAL A 55 -2.79 11.93 8.55
CA VAL A 55 -2.69 10.88 7.54
C VAL A 55 -1.31 10.94 6.90
N GLU A 56 -0.49 9.91 7.13
CA GLU A 56 0.83 9.81 6.54
C GLU A 56 0.73 9.12 5.18
N TYR A 57 1.09 9.83 4.12
CA TYR A 57 1.12 9.26 2.78
C TYR A 57 2.46 8.62 2.50
N LYS A 58 2.42 7.37 2.03
CA LYS A 58 3.58 6.65 1.54
C LYS A 58 3.33 6.24 0.10
N GLU A 59 4.20 6.63 -0.82
CA GLU A 59 4.11 6.22 -2.21
C GLU A 59 4.64 4.80 -2.39
N PHE A 60 5.79 4.50 -1.79
CA PHE A 60 6.43 3.19 -1.88
C PHE A 60 6.53 2.52 -0.51
N VAL A 61 6.41 1.19 -0.51
CA VAL A 61 6.66 0.38 0.66
C VAL A 61 7.76 -0.65 0.33
N TYR A 62 8.59 -0.93 1.33
CA TYR A 62 9.67 -1.90 1.23
C TYR A 62 9.59 -2.81 2.44
N LEU A 63 9.24 -4.07 2.20
CA LEU A 63 9.03 -5.05 3.26
C LEU A 63 10.00 -6.20 3.04
N MET A 64 10.69 -6.61 4.11
CA MET A 64 11.53 -7.79 4.08
C MET A 64 10.79 -8.90 4.82
N MET A 65 10.40 -9.93 4.08
CA MET A 65 9.69 -11.07 4.65
C MET A 65 10.61 -12.28 4.72
N HIS A 66 10.58 -12.97 5.85
CA HIS A 66 11.09 -14.33 5.89
C HIS A 66 9.96 -15.26 5.44
N LYS A 67 9.98 -15.63 4.16
CA LYS A 67 8.93 -16.44 3.57
C LYS A 67 8.94 -17.83 4.19
N PRO A 68 7.80 -18.29 4.75
CA PRO A 68 7.67 -19.66 5.22
C PRO A 68 7.44 -20.64 4.08
N GLN A 69 7.58 -21.91 4.36
CA GLN A 69 7.16 -22.96 3.43
C GLN A 69 5.64 -22.95 3.28
N GLY A 70 5.15 -23.40 2.14
CA GLY A 70 3.74 -23.60 1.90
C GLY A 70 3.02 -22.43 1.24
N VAL A 71 3.69 -21.28 1.07
CA VAL A 71 3.13 -20.14 0.35
C VAL A 71 3.92 -19.85 -0.91
N ILE A 72 3.24 -19.32 -1.91
CA ILE A 72 3.88 -19.01 -3.20
C ILE A 72 4.27 -17.53 -3.29
N SER A 73 5.30 -17.26 -4.08
CA SER A 73 5.80 -15.92 -4.36
C SER A 73 4.98 -15.28 -5.48
N ALA A 74 3.76 -14.90 -5.17
CA ALA A 74 2.82 -14.29 -6.10
C ALA A 74 1.93 -13.30 -5.37
N THR A 75 1.17 -12.50 -6.11
CA THR A 75 0.21 -11.55 -5.52
C THR A 75 -1.15 -12.19 -5.29
N GLU A 76 -1.50 -13.17 -6.12
CA GLU A 76 -2.75 -13.92 -5.98
C GLU A 76 -2.62 -15.30 -6.58
N ASP A 77 -3.40 -16.24 -6.10
CA ASP A 77 -3.47 -17.60 -6.63
C ASP A 77 -4.77 -18.25 -6.17
N ASP A 78 -5.41 -19.05 -7.06
CA ASP A 78 -6.69 -19.69 -6.76
C ASP A 78 -6.56 -20.88 -5.82
N ASN A 79 -5.40 -21.52 -5.74
CA ASN A 79 -5.20 -22.77 -5.04
C ASN A 79 -4.24 -22.70 -3.85
N HIS A 80 -3.44 -21.65 -3.78
CA HIS A 80 -2.40 -21.53 -2.75
C HIS A 80 -2.44 -20.18 -2.08
N GLU A 81 -2.08 -20.16 -0.81
CA GLU A 81 -1.81 -18.93 -0.08
C GLU A 81 -0.55 -18.28 -0.64
N THR A 82 -0.56 -16.97 -0.78
CA THR A 82 0.56 -16.20 -1.32
C THR A 82 1.28 -15.43 -0.23
N VAL A 83 2.48 -14.92 -0.56
CA VAL A 83 3.23 -14.06 0.37
C VAL A 83 2.46 -12.78 0.70
N ILE A 84 1.61 -12.30 -0.21
CA ILE A 84 0.80 -11.10 0.05
C ILE A 84 -0.31 -11.39 1.05
N ASP A 85 -0.87 -12.60 1.04
CA ASP A 85 -1.89 -13.00 2.02
C ASP A 85 -1.38 -12.97 3.47
N LEU A 86 -0.07 -13.05 3.67
CA LEU A 86 0.54 -13.01 4.99
C LEU A 86 0.75 -11.60 5.52
N LEU A 87 0.60 -10.58 4.68
CA LEU A 87 0.83 -9.19 5.07
C LEU A 87 -0.30 -8.65 5.92
N GLU A 88 0.04 -7.71 6.81
CA GLU A 88 -0.96 -6.90 7.49
C GLU A 88 -1.72 -6.06 6.47
N LEU A 89 -2.98 -5.78 6.73
CA LEU A 89 -3.82 -5.00 5.82
C LEU A 89 -3.20 -3.64 5.51
N GLU A 90 -2.62 -2.98 6.50
CA GLU A 90 -1.98 -1.68 6.37
C GLU A 90 -0.79 -1.67 5.39
N ASP A 91 -0.19 -2.83 5.12
CA ASP A 91 0.86 -2.98 4.13
C ASP A 91 0.31 -3.45 2.79
N ALA A 92 -0.67 -4.35 2.82
CA ALA A 92 -1.27 -4.91 1.61
C ALA A 92 -2.03 -3.88 0.77
N ILE A 93 -2.52 -2.80 1.37
CA ILE A 93 -3.26 -1.74 0.66
C ILE A 93 -2.40 -1.00 -0.37
N PHE A 94 -1.08 -1.08 -0.28
CA PHE A 94 -0.16 -0.46 -1.24
C PHE A 94 0.05 -1.30 -2.49
N ASP A 95 -0.63 -2.44 -2.60
CA ASP A 95 -0.52 -3.38 -3.73
C ASP A 95 0.92 -3.82 -4.00
N PRO A 96 1.67 -4.22 -2.97
CA PRO A 96 3.04 -4.65 -3.17
C PRO A 96 3.10 -6.01 -3.84
N PHE A 97 4.26 -6.33 -4.40
CA PHE A 97 4.53 -7.60 -5.06
C PHE A 97 5.91 -8.12 -4.64
N PRO A 98 6.13 -9.45 -4.69
CA PRO A 98 7.43 -10.01 -4.36
C PRO A 98 8.46 -9.68 -5.44
N VAL A 99 9.67 -9.33 -5.04
CA VAL A 99 10.81 -9.12 -5.93
C VAL A 99 11.56 -10.43 -6.05
N GLY A 100 11.40 -11.09 -7.19
CA GLY A 100 11.91 -12.44 -7.39
C GLY A 100 10.96 -13.51 -6.85
N ARG A 101 11.40 -14.74 -6.91
CA ARG A 101 10.57 -15.89 -6.56
C ARG A 101 11.38 -16.91 -5.80
N LEU A 102 10.83 -17.36 -4.68
CA LEU A 102 11.27 -18.55 -3.97
C LEU A 102 10.21 -19.63 -4.18
N ASP A 103 10.63 -20.88 -4.29
CA ASP A 103 9.72 -22.00 -4.47
C ASP A 103 8.77 -22.15 -3.27
N ILE A 104 7.64 -22.80 -3.47
CA ILE A 104 6.61 -22.97 -2.45
C ILE A 104 7.16 -23.66 -1.19
N ASP A 105 8.08 -24.57 -1.33
CA ASP A 105 8.69 -25.32 -0.22
C ASP A 105 10.00 -24.72 0.28
N THR A 106 10.36 -23.54 -0.21
CA THR A 106 11.59 -22.83 0.18
C THR A 106 11.31 -21.79 1.22
N GLU A 107 12.10 -21.78 2.29
CA GLU A 107 12.15 -20.68 3.27
C GLU A 107 13.26 -19.72 2.85
N GLY A 108 13.06 -18.44 3.11
CA GLY A 108 14.10 -17.45 2.85
C GLY A 108 13.60 -16.03 2.88
N PHE A 109 14.52 -15.08 2.83
CA PHE A 109 14.18 -13.68 2.78
C PHE A 109 13.71 -13.28 1.39
N LEU A 110 12.64 -12.49 1.36
CA LEU A 110 12.02 -12.03 0.13
C LEU A 110 11.65 -10.56 0.31
N LEU A 111 12.12 -9.72 -0.60
CA LEU A 111 11.72 -8.32 -0.63
C LEU A 111 10.34 -8.20 -1.27
N ILE A 112 9.46 -7.47 -0.62
CA ILE A 112 8.11 -7.18 -1.11
C ILE A 112 7.95 -5.68 -1.20
N THR A 113 7.62 -5.16 -2.36
CA THR A 113 7.53 -3.72 -2.62
C THR A 113 6.57 -3.43 -3.76
N ASN A 114 6.10 -2.19 -3.82
CA ASN A 114 5.36 -1.69 -4.97
C ASN A 114 6.23 -0.81 -5.89
N ASP A 115 7.53 -0.76 -5.63
CA ASP A 115 8.49 -0.01 -6.45
C ASP A 115 8.94 -0.84 -7.65
N GLY A 116 8.21 -0.69 -8.77
CA GLY A 116 8.48 -1.45 -9.99
C GLY A 116 9.83 -1.14 -10.61
N LYS A 117 10.29 0.11 -10.48
CA LYS A 117 11.60 0.52 -11.01
C LYS A 117 12.74 -0.18 -10.26
N LEU A 118 12.66 -0.20 -8.93
CA LEU A 118 13.65 -0.92 -8.12
C LEU A 118 13.62 -2.41 -8.43
N SER A 119 12.44 -3.01 -8.51
CA SER A 119 12.29 -4.43 -8.85
C SER A 119 12.93 -4.76 -10.19
N HIS A 120 12.67 -3.94 -11.20
CA HIS A 120 13.28 -4.11 -12.52
C HIS A 120 14.81 -4.04 -12.47
N GLN A 121 15.36 -3.09 -11.73
CA GLN A 121 16.82 -2.95 -11.57
C GLN A 121 17.44 -4.16 -10.89
N LEU A 122 16.78 -4.69 -9.86
CA LEU A 122 17.30 -5.84 -9.11
C LEU A 122 17.22 -7.15 -9.88
N LEU A 123 16.20 -7.33 -10.71
CA LEU A 123 15.97 -8.57 -11.46
C LEU A 123 16.55 -8.57 -12.88
N SER A 124 16.98 -7.42 -13.39
CA SER A 124 17.50 -7.31 -14.74
C SER A 124 18.92 -7.90 -14.83
N PRO A 125 19.18 -8.88 -15.71
CA PRO A 125 20.52 -9.46 -15.87
C PRO A 125 21.59 -8.45 -16.26
N LYS A 126 21.21 -7.38 -16.96
CA LYS A 126 22.13 -6.32 -17.40
C LYS A 126 22.58 -5.40 -16.27
N LYS A 127 21.87 -5.41 -15.14
CA LYS A 127 22.17 -4.58 -13.97
C LYS A 127 22.91 -5.34 -12.88
N HIS A 128 22.99 -6.66 -13.00
CA HIS A 128 23.76 -7.48 -12.07
C HIS A 128 25.23 -7.50 -12.48
N VAL A 129 26.05 -7.18 -11.54
CA VAL A 129 27.52 -7.15 -11.73
C VAL A 129 28.14 -8.35 -11.05
#